data_5a9a6995c7e33887de9ddbc0da31be9c
#
_entry.id   5a9a6995c7e33887de9ddbc0da31be9c
#
_cell.length_a   1.000
_cell.length_b   1.000
_cell.length_c   1.000
_cell.angle_alpha   90.00
_cell.angle_beta   90.00
_cell.angle_gamma   90.00
#
_symmetry.space_group_name_H-M   'P 1'
#
loop_
_entity.id
_entity.type
_entity.pdbx_description
1 polymer ?
#
loop_
_entity_poly.entity_id
_entity_poly.type
_entity_poly.pdbx_seq_one_letter_code
_entity_poly.pdbx_strand_id
1 'polypeptide(L)' 'MITVNAIGDACPIPVVKTRKAMETIKGSEVVETLVDNEIAVENLKKMAGQMGYQVKDQKLEEGKYSVQIM' A
#
# COMPACT_ATOMS: atom_id res chain seq x y z
N MET A 1 -7.81 -10.23 -4.72
CA MET A 1 -6.99 -9.27 -3.95
C MET A 1 -5.52 -9.55 -4.21
N ILE A 2 -4.77 -8.51 -4.50
CA ILE A 2 -3.33 -8.62 -4.74
C ILE A 2 -2.59 -8.17 -3.48
N THR A 3 -1.66 -9.00 -3.02
CA THR A 3 -0.86 -8.68 -1.84
C THR A 3 0.55 -8.30 -2.27
N VAL A 4 0.99 -7.12 -1.84
CA VAL A 4 2.33 -6.61 -2.11
C VAL A 4 3.12 -6.64 -0.82
N ASN A 5 4.19 -7.41 -0.78
CA ASN A 5 5.05 -7.47 0.41
C ASN A 5 6.17 -6.44 0.27
N ALA A 6 6.10 -5.39 1.06
CA ALA A 6 7.10 -4.33 1.08
C ALA A 6 7.76 -4.20 2.45
N ILE A 7 7.67 -5.25 3.27
CA ILE A 7 8.34 -5.28 4.56
C ILE A 7 9.85 -5.30 4.35
N GLY A 8 10.55 -4.41 5.04
CA GLY A 8 11.99 -4.29 4.90
C GLY A 8 12.42 -3.35 3.79
N ASP A 9 11.50 -2.86 2.97
CA ASP A 9 11.84 -1.93 1.90
C ASP A 9 11.84 -0.50 2.41
N ALA A 10 12.80 0.28 1.95
CA ALA A 10 12.87 1.69 2.28
C ALA A 10 11.98 2.51 1.34
N CYS A 11 11.48 3.64 1.82
CA CYS A 11 10.77 4.60 0.98
C CYS A 11 11.71 5.08 -0.14
N PRO A 12 11.26 5.19 -1.41
CA PRO A 12 9.87 5.09 -1.89
C PRO A 12 9.48 3.73 -2.47
N ILE A 13 10.22 2.67 -2.19
CA ILE A 13 9.99 1.37 -2.82
C ILE A 13 8.59 0.80 -2.57
N PRO A 14 8.02 0.87 -1.35
CA PRO A 14 6.65 0.38 -1.14
C PRO A 14 5.64 1.09 -2.04
N VAL A 15 5.80 2.39 -2.22
CA VAL A 15 4.90 3.17 -3.08
C VAL A 15 5.03 2.73 -4.54
N VAL A 16 6.25 2.52 -5.02
CA VAL A 16 6.48 2.09 -6.39
C VAL A 16 5.90 0.70 -6.64
N LYS A 17 6.11 -0.24 -5.72
CA LYS A 17 5.57 -1.58 -5.84
C LYS A 17 4.05 -1.57 -5.87
N THR A 18 3.44 -0.81 -4.96
CA THR A 18 1.99 -0.71 -4.88
C THR A 18 1.41 -0.09 -6.14
N ARG A 19 2.04 0.96 -6.65
CA ARG A 19 1.58 1.62 -7.86
C ARG A 19 1.60 0.67 -9.05
N LYS A 20 2.65 -0.13 -9.19
CA LYS A 20 2.73 -1.11 -10.26
C LYS A 20 1.63 -2.17 -10.15
N ALA A 21 1.36 -2.64 -8.93
CA ALA A 21 0.27 -3.58 -8.71
C ALA A 21 -1.08 -2.98 -9.07
N MET A 22 -1.30 -1.71 -8.74
CA MET A 22 -2.53 -1.01 -9.07
C MET A 22 -2.73 -0.86 -10.57
N GLU A 23 -1.67 -0.69 -11.31
CA GLU A 23 -1.73 -0.60 -12.77
C GLU A 23 -2.20 -1.91 -13.39
N THR A 24 -1.85 -3.06 -12.80
CA THR A 24 -2.24 -4.35 -13.32
C THR A 24 -3.71 -4.68 -13.06
N ILE A 25 -4.28 -4.21 -11.97
CA ILE A 25 -5.65 -4.56 -11.59
C ILE A 25 -6.72 -3.68 -12.22
N LYS A 26 -6.35 -2.54 -12.74
CA LYS A 26 -7.26 -1.59 -13.39
C LYS A 26 -8.47 -1.21 -12.53
N GLY A 27 -8.28 -1.14 -11.22
CA GLY A 27 -9.30 -0.67 -10.30
C GLY A 27 -10.40 -1.66 -9.94
N SER A 28 -10.32 -2.90 -10.40
CA SER A 28 -11.35 -3.89 -10.10
C SER A 28 -11.04 -4.77 -8.89
N GLU A 29 -9.86 -4.67 -8.34
CA GLU A 29 -9.47 -5.47 -7.19
C GLU A 29 -8.85 -4.61 -6.10
N VAL A 30 -8.76 -5.18 -4.90
CA VAL A 30 -8.11 -4.54 -3.77
C VAL A 30 -6.63 -4.90 -3.79
N VAL A 31 -5.78 -3.90 -3.60
CA VAL A 31 -4.34 -4.11 -3.43
C VAL A 31 -4.02 -3.95 -1.95
N GLU A 32 -3.47 -4.98 -1.34
CA GLU A 32 -3.01 -4.93 0.04
C GLU A 32 -1.50 -4.86 0.06
N THR A 33 -0.94 -3.79 0.63
CA THR A 33 0.49 -3.62 0.76
C THR A 33 0.90 -3.78 2.21
N LEU A 34 1.86 -4.65 2.47
CA LEU A 34 2.40 -4.87 3.81
C LEU A 34 3.66 -4.05 3.97
N VAL A 35 3.70 -3.23 5.01
CA VAL A 35 4.85 -2.38 5.30
C VAL A 35 5.21 -2.47 6.78
N ASP A 36 6.39 -2.01 7.13
CA ASP A 36 6.91 -2.11 8.50
C ASP A 36 7.17 -0.76 9.16
N ASN A 37 6.59 0.32 8.63
CA ASN A 37 6.71 1.64 9.26
C ASN A 37 5.54 2.55 8.89
N GLU A 38 5.29 3.53 9.76
CA GLU A 38 4.16 4.44 9.56
C GLU A 38 4.37 5.41 8.41
N ILE A 39 5.61 5.76 8.12
CA ILE A 39 5.93 6.67 7.03
C ILE A 39 5.48 6.07 5.70
N ALA A 40 5.73 4.78 5.51
CA ALA A 40 5.27 4.08 4.32
C ALA A 40 3.74 4.08 4.22
N VAL A 41 3.05 3.88 5.34
CA VAL A 41 1.59 3.93 5.37
C VAL A 41 1.09 5.28 4.90
N GLU A 42 1.65 6.36 5.42
CA GLU A 42 1.24 7.70 5.04
C GLU A 42 1.51 8.00 3.57
N ASN A 43 2.67 7.56 3.07
CA ASN A 43 3.01 7.76 1.67
C ASN A 43 2.06 7.00 0.75
N LEU A 44 1.67 5.80 1.11
CA LEU A 44 0.71 5.01 0.34
C LEU A 44 -0.67 5.66 0.34
N LYS A 45 -1.11 6.14 1.49
CA LYS A 45 -2.39 6.85 1.59
C LYS A 45 -2.40 8.08 0.69
N LYS A 46 -1.33 8.85 0.73
CA LYS A 46 -1.22 10.07 -0.05
C LYS A 46 -1.24 9.76 -1.55
N MET A 47 -0.47 8.78 -1.97
CA MET A 47 -0.41 8.38 -3.37
C MET A 47 -1.77 7.89 -3.86
N ALA A 48 -2.42 7.00 -3.13
CA ALA A 48 -3.71 6.45 -3.52
C ALA A 48 -4.80 7.53 -3.54
N GLY A 49 -4.77 8.45 -2.57
CA GLY A 49 -5.71 9.56 -2.55
C GLY A 49 -5.57 10.47 -3.77
N GLN A 50 -4.34 10.71 -4.19
CA GLN A 50 -4.09 11.51 -5.39
C GLN A 50 -4.60 10.83 -6.66
N MET A 51 -4.63 9.51 -6.67
CA MET A 51 -5.12 8.73 -7.79
C MET A 51 -6.63 8.49 -7.75
N GLY A 52 -7.31 8.95 -6.70
CA GLY A 52 -8.74 8.80 -6.57
C GLY A 52 -9.20 7.48 -5.97
N TYR A 53 -8.31 6.74 -5.36
CA TYR A 53 -8.65 5.48 -4.70
C TYR A 53 -8.97 5.70 -3.23
N GLN A 54 -9.74 4.77 -2.66
CA GLN A 54 -9.98 4.73 -1.23
C GLN A 54 -8.89 3.91 -0.57
N VAL A 55 -8.47 4.34 0.61
CA VAL A 55 -7.38 3.69 1.35
C VAL A 55 -7.85 3.31 2.73
N LYS A 56 -7.52 2.10 3.13
CA LYS A 56 -7.81 1.61 4.47
C LYS A 56 -6.53 1.01 5.04
N ASP A 57 -6.13 1.49 6.21
CA ASP A 57 -4.92 0.98 6.86
C ASP A 57 -5.28 0.22 8.12
N GLN A 58 -4.45 -0.76 8.46
CA GLN A 58 -4.64 -1.58 9.64
C GLN A 58 -3.29 -1.97 10.22
N LYS A 59 -3.17 -1.88 11.53
CA LYS A 59 -1.99 -2.36 12.21
C LYS A 59 -2.15 -3.86 12.45
N LEU A 60 -1.21 -4.66 11.95
CA LEU A 60 -1.27 -6.11 12.07
C LEU A 60 -0.57 -6.60 13.34
N GLU A 61 0.71 -6.34 13.43
CA GLU A 61 1.53 -6.70 14.58
C GLU A 61 2.39 -5.50 14.92
N GLU A 62 3.10 -5.60 16.02
CA GLU A 62 4.02 -4.55 16.39
C GLU A 62 5.01 -4.29 15.27
N GLY A 63 5.03 -3.06 14.75
CA GLY A 63 5.91 -2.67 13.69
C GLY A 63 5.47 -3.06 12.28
N LYS A 64 4.28 -3.66 12.11
CA LYS A 64 3.80 -4.06 10.79
C LYS A 64 2.42 -3.48 10.52
N TYR A 65 2.20 -3.08 9.28
CA TYR A 65 0.97 -2.43 8.86
C TYR A 65 0.49 -2.99 7.52
N SER A 66 -0.82 -3.02 7.34
CA SER A 66 -1.45 -3.39 6.08
C SER A 66 -2.19 -2.17 5.53
N VAL A 67 -1.94 -1.85 4.27
CA VAL A 67 -2.61 -0.74 3.59
C VAL A 67 -3.40 -1.32 2.43
N GLN A 68 -4.73 -1.21 2.51
CA GLN A 68 -5.62 -1.71 1.46
C GLN A 68 -6.08 -0.54 0.60
N ILE A 69 -5.93 -0.67 -0.70
CA ILE A 69 -6.29 0.36 -1.67
C ILE A 69 -7.35 -0.20 -2.60
N MET A 70 -8.46 0.50 -2.68
CA MET A 70 -9.63 0.05 -3.46
C MET A 70 -9.95 1.01 -4.59
#